data_11b1adec15ccecec782df3c6e0f91284
#
_entry.id   11b1adec15ccecec782df3c6e0f91284
#
_cell.length_a   1.000
_cell.length_b   1.000
_cell.length_c   1.000
_cell.angle_alpha   90.00
_cell.angle_beta   90.00
_cell.angle_gamma   90.00
#
_symmetry.space_group_name_H-M   'P 1'
#
loop_
_entity.id
_entity.type
_entity.pdbx_description
1 polymer ?
#
loop_
_entity_poly.entity_id
_entity_poly.type
_entity_poly.pdbx_seq_one_letter_code
_entity_poly.pdbx_strand_id
1 'polypeptide(L)'
;MIKSISFSQDEILQHIVDLHTGPIQADVTFGSGCFYKKAISRPTFYSDLAPRVPGVIAADVCRLPLRGGCLRSVMFDPPFLIKTGPGAKLKERFGSQIGNMIDLWKFYYLGMLEIHRVLAPGGWLIFKCQDGVLSGRNNFTHCEIYDMAACLGFQPVDLFILLAKHRMRDPTHKVQKHARKFHSFFWVLKKRGK
;
A
#
# COMPACT_ATOMS: atom_id res chain seq x y z
N MET A 1 12.75 17.87 12.60
CA MET A 1 12.02 16.94 13.52
C MET A 1 11.13 16.05 12.66
N ILE A 2 11.26 14.73 12.80
CA ILE A 2 10.42 13.73 12.12
C ILE A 2 9.06 13.67 12.79
N LYS A 3 7.98 13.71 12.01
CA LYS A 3 6.60 13.64 12.49
C LYS A 3 5.89 12.47 11.82
N SER A 4 5.04 11.77 12.56
CA SER A 4 4.24 10.66 12.04
C SER A 4 2.96 11.11 11.30
N ILE A 5 2.69 12.41 11.21
CA ILE A 5 1.51 12.97 10.55
C ILE A 5 1.89 14.16 9.67
N SER A 6 1.39 14.19 8.43
CA SER A 6 1.60 15.30 7.49
C SER A 6 0.47 15.39 6.46
N PHE A 7 0.35 16.58 5.83
CA PHE A 7 -0.45 16.79 4.61
C PHE A 7 0.35 16.54 3.32
N SER A 8 1.64 16.26 3.44
CA SER A 8 2.54 15.98 2.32
C SER A 8 2.97 14.52 2.31
N GLN A 9 2.62 13.82 1.23
CA GLN A 9 3.07 12.45 1.02
C GLN A 9 4.60 12.38 0.86
N ASP A 10 5.20 13.38 0.22
CA ASP A 10 6.64 13.46 0.02
C ASP A 10 7.36 13.55 1.38
N GLU A 11 6.83 14.36 2.32
CA GLU A 11 7.36 14.48 3.68
C GLU A 11 7.24 13.14 4.45
N ILE A 12 6.09 12.47 4.38
CA ILE A 12 5.90 11.16 5.02
C ILE A 12 6.92 10.14 4.49
N LEU A 13 7.07 10.05 3.18
CA LEU A 13 8.01 9.10 2.56
C LEU A 13 9.47 9.41 2.91
N GLN A 14 9.84 10.70 2.92
CA GLN A 14 11.18 11.11 3.34
C GLN A 14 11.43 10.73 4.80
N HIS A 15 10.49 10.99 5.70
CA HIS A 15 10.60 10.61 7.11
C HIS A 15 10.75 9.10 7.31
N ILE A 16 10.01 8.28 6.55
CA ILE A 16 10.13 6.81 6.59
C ILE A 16 11.51 6.37 6.12
N VAL A 17 11.99 6.94 5.01
CA VAL A 17 13.31 6.61 4.45
C VAL A 17 14.42 7.00 5.42
N ASP A 18 14.36 8.19 5.99
CA ASP A 18 15.40 8.71 6.90
C ASP A 18 15.45 7.96 8.23
N LEU A 19 14.29 7.55 8.75
CA LEU A 19 14.20 6.95 10.08
C LEU A 19 14.37 5.43 10.07
N HIS A 20 13.88 4.74 9.02
CA HIS A 20 13.74 3.29 9.04
C HIS A 20 14.40 2.57 7.89
N THR A 21 13.97 2.84 6.65
CA THR A 21 14.21 1.93 5.53
C THR A 21 15.48 2.21 4.74
N GLY A 22 16.02 3.43 4.81
CA GLY A 22 16.92 3.93 3.78
C GLY A 22 16.21 3.96 2.41
N PRO A 23 16.96 4.08 1.30
CA PRO A 23 16.39 4.10 -0.03
C PRO A 23 15.51 2.88 -0.31
N ILE A 24 14.31 3.10 -0.87
CA ILE A 24 13.38 2.02 -1.25
C ILE A 24 13.98 1.27 -2.45
N GLN A 25 14.16 -0.05 -2.32
CA GLN A 25 14.74 -0.87 -3.38
C GLN A 25 13.72 -1.36 -4.40
N ALA A 26 12.50 -1.63 -3.97
CA ALA A 26 11.44 -2.09 -4.86
C ALA A 26 10.12 -1.39 -4.61
N ASP A 27 9.36 -1.12 -5.69
CA ASP A 27 7.94 -0.78 -5.65
C ASP A 27 7.17 -1.77 -6.51
N VAL A 28 6.29 -2.53 -5.88
CA VAL A 28 5.55 -3.63 -6.52
C VAL A 28 4.15 -3.25 -6.97
N THR A 29 3.81 -1.97 -6.84
CA THR A 29 2.54 -1.32 -7.24
C THR A 29 2.77 0.06 -7.83
N PHE A 30 3.81 0.18 -8.66
CA PHE A 30 4.41 1.44 -9.09
C PHE A 30 3.45 2.46 -9.71
N GLY A 31 2.42 2.00 -10.43
CA GLY A 31 1.45 2.86 -11.07
C GLY A 31 2.09 3.86 -12.05
N SER A 32 1.99 5.15 -11.72
CA SER A 32 2.64 6.25 -12.46
C SER A 32 3.93 6.78 -11.82
N GLY A 33 4.41 6.13 -10.77
CA GLY A 33 5.61 6.54 -10.04
C GLY A 33 5.48 7.87 -9.30
N CYS A 34 4.28 8.20 -8.84
CA CYS A 34 4.01 9.49 -8.21
C CYS A 34 4.78 9.71 -6.90
N PHE A 35 5.22 8.64 -6.22
CA PHE A 35 6.02 8.72 -4.99
C PHE A 35 7.45 9.24 -5.20
N TYR A 36 7.98 9.10 -6.43
CA TYR A 36 9.39 9.29 -6.73
C TYR A 36 9.68 10.56 -7.54
N LYS A 37 8.77 11.53 -7.49
CA LYS A 37 8.90 12.76 -8.31
C LYS A 37 9.74 13.84 -7.64
N LYS A 38 9.83 13.84 -6.30
CA LYS A 38 10.39 14.98 -5.55
C LYS A 38 11.32 14.58 -4.41
N ALA A 39 10.83 13.82 -3.43
CA ALA A 39 11.48 13.65 -2.14
C ALA A 39 12.44 12.47 -2.08
N ILE A 40 12.08 11.36 -2.66
CA ILE A 40 12.83 10.11 -2.57
C ILE A 40 13.27 9.58 -3.94
N SER A 41 14.41 8.88 -3.95
CA SER A 41 14.93 8.28 -5.17
C SER A 41 14.04 7.16 -5.70
N ARG A 42 14.03 6.99 -7.02
CA ARG A 42 13.32 5.91 -7.69
C ARG A 42 13.93 4.56 -7.30
N PRO A 43 13.11 3.52 -7.02
CA PRO A 43 13.62 2.19 -6.70
C PRO A 43 14.34 1.55 -7.90
N THR A 44 15.23 0.60 -7.62
CA THR A 44 15.95 -0.15 -8.67
C THR A 44 15.07 -1.20 -9.34
N PHE A 45 14.09 -1.73 -8.62
CA PHE A 45 13.05 -2.62 -9.16
C PHE A 45 11.68 -1.96 -9.00
N TYR A 46 10.92 -1.89 -10.07
CA TYR A 46 9.55 -1.39 -10.02
C TYR A 46 8.66 -2.15 -11.00
N SER A 47 7.52 -2.58 -10.48
CA SER A 47 6.54 -3.38 -11.22
C SER A 47 5.11 -2.95 -10.96
N ASP A 48 4.24 -3.31 -11.86
CA ASP A 48 2.79 -3.16 -11.73
C ASP A 48 2.11 -4.28 -12.50
N LEU A 49 0.94 -4.71 -12.07
CA LEU A 49 0.17 -5.73 -12.80
C LEU A 49 -0.23 -5.25 -14.20
N ALA A 50 -0.53 -3.95 -14.33
CA ALA A 50 -0.89 -3.28 -15.59
C ALA A 50 -0.03 -2.02 -15.80
N PRO A 51 1.21 -2.16 -16.27
CA PRO A 51 2.14 -1.04 -16.45
C PRO A 51 1.57 0.05 -17.35
N ARG A 52 1.70 1.31 -16.91
CA ARG A 52 1.23 2.51 -17.64
C ARG A 52 2.36 3.44 -18.05
N VAL A 53 3.55 3.17 -17.57
CA VAL A 53 4.75 3.99 -17.81
C VAL A 53 5.82 3.09 -18.40
N PRO A 54 6.57 3.54 -19.41
CA PRO A 54 7.68 2.79 -19.99
C PRO A 54 8.71 2.37 -18.91
N GLY A 55 9.24 1.17 -19.05
CA GLY A 55 10.27 0.62 -18.14
C GLY A 55 9.72 -0.01 -16.86
N VAL A 56 8.41 0.05 -16.61
CA VAL A 56 7.77 -0.68 -15.50
C VAL A 56 7.62 -2.15 -15.91
N ILE A 57 8.05 -3.06 -15.04
CA ILE A 57 7.96 -4.50 -15.27
C ILE A 57 6.51 -4.95 -15.04
N ALA A 58 5.95 -5.71 -15.97
CA ALA A 58 4.64 -6.36 -15.78
C ALA A 58 4.81 -7.54 -14.83
N ALA A 59 4.27 -7.44 -13.61
CA ALA A 59 4.33 -8.51 -12.63
C ALA A 59 3.16 -8.45 -11.64
N ASP A 60 2.72 -9.62 -11.21
CA ASP A 60 1.76 -9.78 -10.12
C ASP A 60 2.51 -9.74 -8.78
N VAL A 61 2.08 -8.86 -7.87
CA VAL A 61 2.66 -8.77 -6.53
C VAL A 61 2.53 -10.06 -5.72
N CYS A 62 1.54 -10.89 -6.03
CA CYS A 62 1.37 -12.21 -5.40
C CYS A 62 2.36 -13.26 -5.94
N ARG A 63 3.11 -12.95 -7.01
CA ARG A 63 4.10 -13.84 -7.64
C ARG A 63 5.20 -13.04 -8.35
N LEU A 64 6.07 -12.41 -7.58
CA LEU A 64 7.14 -11.57 -8.11
C LEU A 64 8.24 -12.39 -8.80
N PRO A 65 8.78 -11.93 -9.93
CA PRO A 65 9.89 -12.57 -10.63
C PRO A 65 11.23 -12.30 -9.93
N LEU A 66 11.27 -12.50 -8.63
CA LEU A 66 12.41 -12.23 -7.77
C LEU A 66 12.71 -13.46 -6.89
N ARG A 67 13.98 -13.72 -6.64
CA ARG A 67 14.38 -14.76 -5.69
C ARG A 67 14.11 -14.34 -4.24
N GLY A 68 13.95 -15.31 -3.35
CA GLY A 68 13.74 -15.05 -1.92
C GLY A 68 14.92 -14.32 -1.30
N GLY A 69 14.64 -13.42 -0.37
CA GLY A 69 15.64 -12.73 0.43
C GLY A 69 16.53 -11.73 -0.32
N CYS A 70 16.14 -11.28 -1.51
CA CYS A 70 16.99 -10.41 -2.34
C CYS A 70 16.77 -8.90 -2.14
N LEU A 71 15.73 -8.50 -1.42
CA LEU A 71 15.39 -7.10 -1.21
C LEU A 71 15.52 -6.69 0.27
N ARG A 72 15.90 -5.45 0.51
CA ARG A 72 15.98 -4.84 1.85
C ARG A 72 14.79 -3.93 2.16
N SER A 73 14.14 -3.38 1.15
CA SER A 73 12.98 -2.51 1.34
C SER A 73 12.03 -2.57 0.15
N VAL A 74 10.73 -2.67 0.44
CA VAL A 74 9.66 -2.77 -0.55
C VAL A 74 8.55 -1.77 -0.21
N MET A 75 8.09 -1.03 -1.22
CA MET A 75 6.87 -0.22 -1.19
C MET A 75 5.71 -1.02 -1.78
N PHE A 76 4.58 -1.04 -1.08
CA PHE A 76 3.33 -1.65 -1.50
C PHE A 76 2.16 -0.68 -1.27
N ASP A 77 1.64 -0.10 -2.35
CA ASP A 77 0.46 0.79 -2.36
C ASP A 77 -0.68 0.14 -3.17
N PRO A 78 -1.29 -0.93 -2.63
CA PRO A 78 -2.36 -1.63 -3.32
C PRO A 78 -3.63 -0.78 -3.43
N PRO A 79 -4.60 -1.16 -4.28
CA PRO A 79 -5.91 -0.52 -4.27
C PRO A 79 -6.58 -0.68 -2.91
N PHE A 80 -7.16 0.38 -2.38
CA PHE A 80 -7.86 0.37 -1.08
C PHE A 80 -9.34 0.72 -1.19
N LEU A 81 -9.87 0.89 -2.40
CA LEU A 81 -11.28 1.14 -2.64
C LEU A 81 -11.84 0.08 -3.57
N ILE A 82 -12.86 -0.62 -3.11
CA ILE A 82 -13.69 -1.47 -3.96
C ILE A 82 -14.81 -0.59 -4.51
N LYS A 83 -14.79 -0.33 -5.81
CA LYS A 83 -15.94 0.25 -6.51
C LYS A 83 -16.76 -0.89 -7.09
N THR A 84 -17.97 -1.08 -6.58
CA THR A 84 -18.96 -1.97 -7.16
C THR A 84 -19.81 -1.18 -8.16
N GLY A 85 -19.94 -1.66 -9.41
CA GLY A 85 -20.80 -1.04 -10.42
C GLY A 85 -20.20 -0.96 -11.83
N PRO A 86 -20.99 -0.53 -12.84
CA PRO A 86 -20.49 -0.28 -14.19
C PRO A 86 -19.39 0.81 -14.16
N GLY A 87 -18.24 0.54 -14.79
CA GLY A 87 -17.10 1.46 -14.80
C GLY A 87 -16.17 1.36 -13.57
N ALA A 88 -16.24 0.28 -12.80
CA ALA A 88 -15.30 0.02 -11.72
C ALA A 88 -13.89 -0.23 -12.29
N LYS A 89 -13.09 0.83 -12.41
CA LYS A 89 -11.71 0.80 -12.93
C LYS A 89 -10.77 -0.19 -12.19
N LEU A 90 -11.16 -0.68 -11.02
CA LEU A 90 -10.45 -1.72 -10.31
C LEU A 90 -10.56 -3.09 -11.02
N LYS A 91 -11.73 -3.41 -11.61
CA LYS A 91 -11.92 -4.63 -12.41
C LYS A 91 -10.96 -4.68 -13.60
N GLU A 92 -10.72 -3.53 -14.24
CA GLU A 92 -9.80 -3.43 -15.38
C GLU A 92 -8.33 -3.49 -14.94
N ARG A 93 -8.02 -3.03 -13.72
CA ARG A 93 -6.64 -2.89 -13.24
C ARG A 93 -6.11 -4.13 -12.50
N PHE A 94 -6.97 -4.89 -11.82
CA PHE A 94 -6.60 -6.01 -10.96
C PHE A 94 -7.35 -7.31 -11.29
N GLY A 95 -8.01 -7.37 -12.47
CA GLY A 95 -8.83 -8.50 -12.89
C GLY A 95 -10.17 -8.57 -12.16
N SER A 96 -11.03 -9.49 -12.59
CA SER A 96 -12.41 -9.66 -12.08
C SER A 96 -12.50 -10.24 -10.65
N GLN A 97 -11.39 -10.41 -9.94
CA GLN A 97 -11.33 -11.18 -8.70
C GLN A 97 -11.57 -10.38 -7.41
N ILE A 98 -11.50 -9.05 -7.43
CA ILE A 98 -11.75 -8.23 -6.24
C ILE A 98 -13.14 -7.63 -6.31
N GLY A 99 -14.14 -8.37 -5.81
CA GLY A 99 -15.54 -7.94 -5.78
C GLY A 99 -16.05 -7.50 -4.40
N ASN A 100 -15.36 -7.85 -3.34
CA ASN A 100 -15.73 -7.57 -1.96
C ASN A 100 -14.51 -7.37 -1.06
N MET A 101 -14.72 -7.08 0.23
CA MET A 101 -13.63 -6.84 1.19
C MET A 101 -12.79 -8.09 1.46
N ILE A 102 -13.40 -9.27 1.45
CA ILE A 102 -12.69 -10.53 1.70
C ILE A 102 -11.67 -10.79 0.58
N ASP A 103 -12.06 -10.56 -0.68
CA ASP A 103 -11.15 -10.69 -1.83
C ASP A 103 -10.01 -9.68 -1.74
N LEU A 104 -10.30 -8.44 -1.30
CA LEU A 104 -9.28 -7.41 -1.11
C LEU A 104 -8.29 -7.80 -0.01
N TRP A 105 -8.77 -8.28 1.12
CA TRP A 105 -7.91 -8.73 2.22
C TRP A 105 -7.11 -9.97 1.86
N LYS A 106 -7.69 -10.92 1.13
CA LYS A 106 -6.98 -12.06 0.56
C LYS A 106 -5.83 -11.60 -0.36
N PHE A 107 -6.11 -10.62 -1.22
CA PHE A 107 -5.08 -10.04 -2.08
C PHE A 107 -3.96 -9.37 -1.27
N TYR A 108 -4.29 -8.61 -0.22
CA TYR A 108 -3.30 -8.02 0.66
C TYR A 108 -2.45 -9.08 1.35
N TYR A 109 -3.08 -10.11 1.90
CA TYR A 109 -2.39 -11.21 2.56
C TYR A 109 -1.42 -11.93 1.62
N LEU A 110 -1.86 -12.29 0.41
CA LEU A 110 -1.01 -12.97 -0.58
C LEU A 110 0.13 -12.07 -1.06
N GLY A 111 -0.13 -10.80 -1.30
CA GLY A 111 0.91 -9.83 -1.64
C GLY A 111 1.94 -9.65 -0.53
N MET A 112 1.49 -9.53 0.72
CA MET A 112 2.38 -9.44 1.88
C MET A 112 3.19 -10.73 2.10
N LEU A 113 2.61 -11.89 1.88
CA LEU A 113 3.28 -13.19 1.96
C LEU A 113 4.42 -13.28 0.92
N GLU A 114 4.14 -12.88 -0.32
CA GLU A 114 5.15 -12.87 -1.38
C GLU A 114 6.24 -11.81 -1.13
N ILE A 115 5.86 -10.62 -0.65
CA ILE A 115 6.83 -9.60 -0.25
C ILE A 115 7.69 -10.11 0.90
N HIS A 116 7.11 -10.82 1.88
CA HIS A 116 7.87 -11.46 2.95
C HIS A 116 8.89 -12.47 2.39
N ARG A 117 8.54 -13.25 1.37
CA ARG A 117 9.47 -14.19 0.70
C ARG A 117 10.66 -13.47 0.09
N VAL A 118 10.44 -12.38 -0.64
CA VAL A 118 11.50 -11.67 -1.37
C VAL A 118 12.35 -10.74 -0.48
N LEU A 119 11.83 -10.34 0.69
CA LEU A 119 12.59 -9.55 1.65
C LEU A 119 13.65 -10.39 2.37
N ALA A 120 14.84 -9.83 2.51
CA ALA A 120 15.88 -10.35 3.39
C ALA A 120 15.43 -10.32 4.86
N PRO A 121 15.99 -11.16 5.74
CA PRO A 121 15.80 -11.00 7.19
C PRO A 121 16.14 -9.56 7.62
N GLY A 122 15.29 -8.95 8.45
CA GLY A 122 15.42 -7.55 8.86
C GLY A 122 15.03 -6.52 7.79
N GLY A 123 14.57 -6.97 6.63
CA GLY A 123 14.08 -6.08 5.56
C GLY A 123 12.75 -5.40 5.90
N TRP A 124 12.41 -4.37 5.15
CA TRP A 124 11.31 -3.46 5.44
C TRP A 124 10.22 -3.52 4.38
N LEU A 125 8.98 -3.55 4.83
CA LEU A 125 7.80 -3.33 3.99
C LEU A 125 7.14 -2.01 4.41
N ILE A 126 6.97 -1.09 3.46
CA ILE A 126 6.12 0.09 3.61
C ILE A 126 4.78 -0.26 2.96
N PHE A 127 3.73 -0.38 3.77
CA PHE A 127 2.38 -0.71 3.29
C PHE A 127 1.48 0.51 3.41
N LYS A 128 1.01 1.04 2.29
CA LYS A 128 0.04 2.12 2.30
C LYS A 128 -1.37 1.58 2.20
N CYS A 129 -2.25 2.02 3.11
CA CYS A 129 -3.66 1.65 3.11
C CYS A 129 -4.56 2.81 3.50
N GLN A 130 -5.86 2.62 3.34
CA GLN A 130 -6.88 3.55 3.78
C GLN A 130 -8.09 2.80 4.32
N ASP A 131 -8.65 3.30 5.42
CA ASP A 131 -9.94 2.86 5.90
C ASP A 131 -11.06 3.29 4.95
N GLY A 132 -12.09 2.50 4.86
CA GLY A 132 -13.20 2.75 3.95
C GLY A 132 -14.56 2.42 4.55
N VAL A 133 -15.60 2.82 3.82
CA VAL A 133 -16.97 2.38 4.09
C VAL A 133 -17.43 1.56 2.89
N LEU A 134 -17.83 0.32 3.13
CA LEU A 134 -18.40 -0.54 2.10
C LEU A 134 -19.70 -1.15 2.62
N SER A 135 -20.75 -1.14 1.81
CA SER A 135 -22.07 -1.69 2.17
C SER A 135 -22.60 -1.13 3.50
N GLY A 136 -22.36 0.15 3.78
CA GLY A 136 -22.83 0.82 4.99
C GLY A 136 -22.07 0.48 6.28
N ARG A 137 -20.92 -0.21 6.18
CA ARG A 137 -20.08 -0.57 7.33
C ARG A 137 -18.69 0.05 7.20
N ASN A 138 -18.13 0.52 8.33
CA ASN A 138 -16.73 0.92 8.39
C ASN A 138 -15.84 -0.31 8.34
N ASN A 139 -14.78 -0.24 7.52
CA ASN A 139 -13.72 -1.24 7.45
C ASN A 139 -12.42 -0.55 7.88
N PHE A 140 -11.89 -0.99 9.02
CA PHE A 140 -10.64 -0.47 9.59
C PHE A 140 -9.46 -1.25 9.02
N THR A 141 -9.19 -1.00 7.75
CA THR A 141 -8.16 -1.72 6.98
C THR A 141 -6.79 -1.66 7.63
N HIS A 142 -6.44 -0.54 8.28
CA HIS A 142 -5.17 -0.44 8.97
C HIS A 142 -5.01 -1.44 10.14
N CYS A 143 -6.11 -1.78 10.84
CA CYS A 143 -6.09 -2.82 11.88
C CYS A 143 -5.90 -4.22 11.26
N GLU A 144 -6.61 -4.52 10.16
CA GLU A 144 -6.45 -5.78 9.45
C GLU A 144 -5.03 -5.99 8.93
N ILE A 145 -4.39 -4.92 8.44
CA ILE A 145 -2.98 -4.98 8.01
C ILE A 145 -2.05 -5.26 9.19
N TYR A 146 -2.32 -4.69 10.36
CA TYR A 146 -1.56 -4.98 11.58
C TYR A 146 -1.61 -6.48 11.94
N ASP A 147 -2.82 -7.06 11.95
CA ASP A 147 -3.02 -8.47 12.28
C ASP A 147 -2.40 -9.39 11.24
N MET A 148 -2.59 -9.09 9.94
CA MET A 148 -1.94 -9.83 8.85
C MET A 148 -0.41 -9.78 8.96
N ALA A 149 0.15 -8.62 9.28
CA ALA A 149 1.59 -8.46 9.44
C ALA A 149 2.12 -9.34 10.57
N ALA A 150 1.46 -9.36 11.72
CA ALA A 150 1.84 -10.20 12.85
C ALA A 150 1.81 -11.69 12.50
N CYS A 151 0.74 -12.15 11.82
CA CYS A 151 0.59 -13.53 11.35
C CYS A 151 1.66 -13.95 10.35
N LEU A 152 2.11 -13.03 9.49
CA LEU A 152 3.12 -13.30 8.46
C LEU A 152 4.57 -13.17 8.95
N GLY A 153 4.79 -12.85 10.23
CA GLY A 153 6.14 -12.71 10.79
C GLY A 153 6.78 -11.35 10.59
N PHE A 154 6.00 -10.34 10.23
CA PHE A 154 6.42 -8.96 10.31
C PHE A 154 6.26 -8.42 11.74
N GLN A 155 7.12 -7.47 12.09
CA GLN A 155 6.98 -6.63 13.27
C GLN A 155 6.50 -5.26 12.82
N PRO A 156 5.31 -4.80 13.20
CA PRO A 156 4.92 -3.41 13.05
C PRO A 156 5.84 -2.53 13.89
N VAL A 157 6.49 -1.55 13.25
CA VAL A 157 7.49 -0.69 13.90
C VAL A 157 6.97 0.73 14.03
N ASP A 158 6.32 1.25 12.99
CA ASP A 158 5.81 2.62 13.00
C ASP A 158 4.58 2.76 12.10
N LEU A 159 3.81 3.84 12.32
CA LEU A 159 2.62 4.18 11.56
C LEU A 159 2.61 5.67 11.24
N PHE A 160 2.70 6.02 9.96
CA PHE A 160 2.58 7.40 9.51
C PHE A 160 1.19 7.66 8.92
N ILE A 161 0.67 8.87 9.15
CA ILE A 161 -0.67 9.28 8.74
C ILE A 161 -0.57 10.43 7.75
N LEU A 162 -1.01 10.19 6.53
CA LEU A 162 -1.15 11.22 5.50
C LEU A 162 -2.56 11.81 5.56
N LEU A 163 -2.67 13.11 5.81
CA LEU A 163 -3.92 13.85 5.79
C LEU A 163 -4.23 14.39 4.39
N ALA A 164 -5.49 14.33 3.98
CA ALA A 164 -5.97 14.95 2.76
C ALA A 164 -6.69 16.26 3.06
N LYS A 165 -6.31 17.36 2.40
CA LYS A 165 -6.99 18.65 2.52
C LYS A 165 -8.39 18.62 1.90
N HIS A 166 -8.56 17.88 0.82
CA HIS A 166 -9.80 17.77 0.06
C HIS A 166 -10.11 16.31 -0.26
N ARG A 167 -11.39 15.99 -0.33
CA ARG A 167 -11.85 14.67 -0.78
C ARG A 167 -12.99 14.84 -1.76
N MET A 168 -12.98 14.05 -2.83
CA MET A 168 -14.08 14.02 -3.78
C MET A 168 -15.36 13.61 -3.06
N ARG A 169 -16.43 14.38 -3.29
CA ARG A 169 -17.77 14.05 -2.82
C ARG A 169 -18.46 13.20 -3.88
N ASP A 170 -19.15 12.16 -3.45
CA ASP A 170 -20.14 11.52 -4.28
C ASP A 170 -21.43 12.36 -4.22
N PRO A 171 -21.86 13.01 -5.31
CA PRO A 171 -23.01 13.90 -5.30
C PRO A 171 -24.34 13.15 -5.08
N THR A 172 -24.35 11.83 -5.25
CA THR A 172 -25.56 10.99 -5.10
C THR A 172 -25.96 10.78 -3.65
N HIS A 173 -25.03 10.93 -2.71
CA HIS A 173 -25.31 10.73 -1.27
C HIS A 173 -25.74 12.04 -0.61
N LYS A 174 -27.06 12.24 -0.46
CA LYS A 174 -27.65 13.42 0.17
C LYS A 174 -27.46 13.47 1.71
N VAL A 175 -27.34 12.31 2.37
CA VAL A 175 -27.20 12.19 3.83
C VAL A 175 -25.91 11.47 4.16
N GLN A 176 -25.11 12.09 5.03
CA GLN A 176 -23.87 11.46 5.53
C GLN A 176 -24.19 10.53 6.70
N LYS A 177 -23.97 9.22 6.54
CA LYS A 177 -24.16 8.20 7.58
C LYS A 177 -22.89 7.84 8.35
N HIS A 178 -21.72 8.13 7.80
CA HIS A 178 -20.42 7.80 8.39
C HIS A 178 -19.45 8.97 8.27
N ALA A 179 -18.52 9.08 9.22
CA ALA A 179 -17.44 10.04 9.13
C ALA A 179 -16.60 9.79 7.86
N ARG A 180 -16.28 10.85 7.13
CA ARG A 180 -15.43 10.79 5.96
C ARG A 180 -13.99 10.58 6.38
N LYS A 181 -13.30 9.68 5.69
CA LYS A 181 -11.89 9.39 5.95
C LYS A 181 -11.01 10.37 5.16
N PHE A 182 -10.39 11.32 5.85
CA PHE A 182 -9.46 12.31 5.28
C PHE A 182 -8.01 11.94 5.54
N HIS A 183 -7.74 10.66 5.72
CA HIS A 183 -6.41 10.15 6.01
C HIS A 183 -6.17 8.82 5.30
N SER A 184 -4.91 8.54 5.06
CA SER A 184 -4.38 7.22 4.72
C SER A 184 -3.20 6.91 5.62
N PHE A 185 -2.87 5.64 5.70
CA PHE A 185 -1.85 5.13 6.61
C PHE A 185 -0.69 4.56 5.80
N PHE A 186 0.54 4.75 6.34
CA PHE A 186 1.74 4.07 5.89
C PHE A 186 2.26 3.25 7.06
N TRP A 187 2.02 1.96 7.05
CA TRP A 187 2.65 1.02 7.97
C TRP A 187 4.11 0.82 7.60
N VAL A 188 4.99 0.90 8.59
CA VAL A 188 6.39 0.52 8.49
C VAL A 188 6.55 -0.81 9.21
N LEU A 189 6.74 -1.87 8.43
CA LEU A 189 6.77 -3.24 8.89
C LEU A 189 8.17 -3.82 8.66
N LYS A 190 8.75 -4.45 9.69
CA LYS A 190 10.06 -5.09 9.61
C LYS A 190 9.91 -6.60 9.59
N LYS A 191 10.48 -7.26 8.59
CA LYS A 191 10.58 -8.72 8.59
C LYS A 191 11.45 -9.16 9.75
N ARG A 192 10.93 -10.03 10.64
CA ARG A 192 11.72 -10.58 11.73
C ARG A 192 12.93 -11.34 11.20
N GLY A 193 14.10 -11.11 11.80
CA GLY A 193 15.26 -11.97 11.60
C GLY A 193 14.98 -13.35 12.19
N LYS A 194 15.65 -14.36 11.67
CA LYS A 194 15.73 -15.65 12.37
C LYS A 194 16.63 -15.50 13.56
#